data_c1c182f6f7d931c31778a06f604ce014
#
_entry.id   c1c182f6f7d931c31778a06f604ce014
#
_cell.length_a   1.000
_cell.length_b   1.000
_cell.length_c   1.000
_cell.angle_alpha   90.00
_cell.angle_beta   90.00
_cell.angle_gamma   90.00
#
_symmetry.space_group_name_H-M   'P 1'
#
loop_
_entity.id
_entity.type
_entity.pdbx_description
1 polymer ?
#
loop_
_entity_poly.entity_id
_entity_poly.type
_entity_poly.pdbx_seq_one_letter_code
_entity_poly.pdbx_strand_id
1 'polypeptide(L)'
;STLSSILNMMNISKIVPDGFQDYYDEDKYAKSQSYLKEKTKLSLFSSTFSLVLILVVIQFGLFGKIDEYVRSNSNHYIISGLLFFGILFLINDIINLPISLYSTFVIEEKYGFNKTSINTFISDKCKGYGLTIVLGSAVMAPVFYFFNTFQDDGWWIAWALMTAFMIAVQPLFVHVIAPMFNKFTPLEEGELKVAIEDFANKVNFP
;
A
#
# COMPACT_ATOMS: atom_id res chain seq x y z
N SER A 1 -10.37 10.73 7.27
CA SER A 1 -10.76 10.26 8.61
C SER A 1 -12.02 9.41 8.53
N THR A 2 -12.25 8.51 9.48
CA THR A 2 -13.42 7.60 9.53
C THR A 2 -14.75 8.37 9.43
N LEU A 3 -14.84 9.51 10.11
CA LEU A 3 -16.03 10.38 10.06
C LEU A 3 -16.30 10.90 8.64
N SER A 4 -15.29 11.37 7.94
CA SER A 4 -15.42 11.82 6.54
C SER A 4 -15.91 10.69 5.63
N SER A 5 -15.38 9.47 5.80
CA SER A 5 -15.81 8.31 5.02
C SER A 5 -17.27 7.93 5.30
N ILE A 6 -17.73 8.03 6.55
CA ILE A 6 -19.13 7.78 6.93
C ILE A 6 -20.04 8.84 6.29
N LEU A 7 -19.70 10.13 6.41
CA LEU A 7 -20.46 11.21 5.83
C LEU A 7 -20.54 11.10 4.31
N ASN A 8 -19.43 10.79 3.65
CA ASN A 8 -19.40 10.56 2.21
C ASN A 8 -20.31 9.37 1.83
N MET A 9 -20.24 8.26 2.57
CA MET A 9 -21.07 7.09 2.30
C MET A 9 -22.58 7.38 2.45
N MET A 10 -22.95 8.23 3.40
CA MET A 10 -24.37 8.65 3.59
C MET A 10 -24.86 9.54 2.45
N ASN A 11 -23.97 10.31 1.81
CA ASN A 11 -24.28 11.21 0.70
C ASN A 11 -24.08 10.57 -0.68
N ILE A 12 -23.73 9.29 -0.77
CA ILE A 12 -23.63 8.60 -2.07
C ILE A 12 -25.02 8.50 -2.70
N SER A 13 -25.22 9.21 -3.82
CA SER A 13 -26.41 9.13 -4.68
C SER A 13 -26.09 8.30 -5.92
N LYS A 14 -27.04 7.49 -6.36
CA LYS A 14 -26.95 6.78 -7.64
C LYS A 14 -27.46 7.58 -8.82
N ILE A 15 -28.04 8.74 -8.54
CA ILE A 15 -28.60 9.65 -9.53
C ILE A 15 -27.50 10.62 -9.94
N VAL A 16 -27.31 10.81 -11.24
CA VAL A 16 -26.37 11.80 -11.78
C VAL A 16 -26.83 13.19 -11.35
N PRO A 17 -25.95 14.05 -10.80
CA PRO A 17 -26.31 15.40 -10.41
C PRO A 17 -26.80 16.23 -11.58
N ASP A 18 -27.69 17.19 -11.29
CA ASP A 18 -28.21 18.12 -12.29
C ASP A 18 -27.08 18.89 -12.99
N GLY A 19 -27.17 19.00 -14.30
CA GLY A 19 -26.17 19.64 -15.16
C GLY A 19 -25.04 18.69 -15.64
N PHE A 20 -25.01 17.42 -15.21
CA PHE A 20 -24.03 16.43 -15.66
C PHE A 20 -24.67 15.25 -16.42
N GLN A 21 -25.97 15.27 -16.61
CA GLN A 21 -26.74 14.18 -17.23
C GLN A 21 -26.33 13.91 -18.68
N ASP A 22 -25.92 14.94 -19.42
CA ASP A 22 -25.48 14.81 -20.82
C ASP A 22 -24.06 14.22 -20.95
N TYR A 23 -23.30 14.18 -19.85
CA TYR A 23 -21.90 13.72 -19.85
C TYR A 23 -21.70 12.34 -19.25
N TYR A 24 -22.63 11.86 -18.42
CA TYR A 24 -22.52 10.57 -17.73
C TYR A 24 -23.67 9.65 -18.09
N ASP A 25 -23.31 8.42 -18.42
CA ASP A 25 -24.25 7.31 -18.54
C ASP A 25 -24.78 6.96 -17.13
N GLU A 26 -26.09 6.98 -16.96
CA GLU A 26 -26.76 6.79 -15.67
C GLU A 26 -26.44 5.40 -15.06
N ASP A 27 -26.43 4.34 -15.88
CA ASP A 27 -26.15 2.99 -15.41
C ASP A 27 -24.71 2.83 -14.96
N LYS A 28 -23.76 3.40 -15.72
CA LYS A 28 -22.34 3.40 -15.35
C LYS A 28 -22.09 4.20 -14.09
N TYR A 29 -22.77 5.34 -13.95
CA TYR A 29 -22.69 6.18 -12.76
C TYR A 29 -23.22 5.44 -11.53
N ALA A 30 -24.43 4.84 -11.62
CA ALA A 30 -25.04 4.08 -10.53
C ALA A 30 -24.19 2.86 -10.13
N LYS A 31 -23.57 2.19 -11.11
CA LYS A 31 -22.60 1.11 -10.88
C LYS A 31 -21.37 1.60 -10.14
N SER A 32 -20.79 2.74 -10.55
CA SER A 32 -19.64 3.37 -9.90
C SER A 32 -19.93 3.74 -8.44
N GLN A 33 -21.09 4.36 -8.18
CA GLN A 33 -21.51 4.72 -6.83
C GLN A 33 -21.74 3.49 -5.93
N SER A 34 -22.28 2.42 -6.51
CA SER A 34 -22.45 1.15 -5.81
C SER A 34 -21.10 0.51 -5.44
N TYR A 35 -20.14 0.52 -6.35
CA TYR A 35 -18.76 0.09 -6.10
C TYR A 35 -18.10 0.92 -4.99
N LEU A 36 -18.18 2.26 -5.08
CA LEU A 36 -17.63 3.15 -4.07
C LEU A 36 -18.21 2.86 -2.68
N LYS A 37 -19.54 2.62 -2.60
CA LYS A 37 -20.22 2.28 -1.36
C LYS A 37 -19.71 0.97 -0.75
N GLU A 38 -19.55 -0.08 -1.55
CA GLU A 38 -19.03 -1.37 -1.06
C GLU A 38 -17.57 -1.27 -0.63
N LYS A 39 -16.73 -0.59 -1.40
CA LYS A 39 -15.32 -0.35 -1.03
C LYS A 39 -15.21 0.46 0.26
N THR A 40 -16.04 1.50 0.43
CA THR A 40 -16.04 2.32 1.65
C THR A 40 -16.47 1.51 2.86
N LYS A 41 -17.51 0.65 2.74
CA LYS A 41 -17.93 -0.25 3.82
C LYS A 41 -16.81 -1.20 4.24
N LEU A 42 -16.13 -1.82 3.27
CA LEU A 42 -15.00 -2.71 3.56
C LEU A 42 -13.85 -1.94 4.23
N SER A 43 -13.54 -0.73 3.75
CA SER A 43 -12.52 0.13 4.34
C SER A 43 -12.85 0.53 5.78
N LEU A 44 -14.10 0.88 6.08
CA LEU A 44 -14.55 1.19 7.44
C LEU A 44 -14.45 -0.03 8.36
N PHE A 45 -14.87 -1.21 7.87
CA PHE A 45 -14.72 -2.47 8.61
C PHE A 45 -13.25 -2.75 8.90
N SER A 46 -12.38 -2.70 7.88
CA SER A 46 -10.93 -2.93 8.01
C SER A 46 -10.29 -1.96 8.99
N SER A 47 -10.63 -0.67 8.92
CA SER A 47 -10.08 0.36 9.81
C SER A 47 -10.52 0.14 11.27
N THR A 48 -11.79 -0.21 11.50
CA THR A 48 -12.30 -0.50 12.83
C THR A 48 -11.67 -1.77 13.39
N PHE A 49 -11.58 -2.82 12.57
CA PHE A 49 -10.93 -4.07 12.93
C PHE A 49 -9.46 -3.87 13.31
N SER A 50 -8.71 -3.10 12.51
CA SER A 50 -7.31 -2.78 12.80
C SER A 50 -7.14 -1.97 14.08
N LEU A 51 -8.07 -1.02 14.36
CA LEU A 51 -8.06 -0.27 15.61
C LEU A 51 -8.29 -1.19 16.83
N VAL A 52 -9.28 -2.06 16.75
CA VAL A 52 -9.55 -3.03 17.83
C VAL A 52 -8.35 -3.95 18.02
N LEU A 53 -7.79 -4.44 16.93
CA LEU A 53 -6.63 -5.33 16.96
C LEU A 53 -5.43 -4.67 17.66
N ILE A 54 -5.09 -3.43 17.33
CA ILE A 54 -3.94 -2.75 17.96
C ILE A 54 -4.20 -2.51 19.45
N LEU A 55 -5.42 -2.20 19.85
CA LEU A 55 -5.78 -2.05 21.26
C LEU A 55 -5.63 -3.38 22.02
N VAL A 56 -6.05 -4.49 21.42
CA VAL A 56 -5.86 -5.85 21.97
C VAL A 56 -4.37 -6.16 22.11
N VAL A 57 -3.58 -5.90 21.07
CA VAL A 57 -2.12 -6.14 21.08
C VAL A 57 -1.45 -5.35 22.22
N ILE A 58 -1.83 -4.09 22.42
CA ILE A 58 -1.31 -3.25 23.50
C ILE A 58 -1.78 -3.78 24.86
N GLN A 59 -3.07 -4.05 25.02
CA GLN A 59 -3.67 -4.49 26.29
C GLN A 59 -3.05 -5.80 26.81
N PHE A 60 -2.75 -6.74 25.91
CA PHE A 60 -2.15 -8.03 26.26
C PHE A 60 -0.61 -8.03 26.24
N GLY A 61 0.02 -6.88 25.99
CA GLY A 61 1.48 -6.73 25.96
C GLY A 61 2.16 -7.60 24.91
N LEU A 62 1.50 -7.85 23.75
CA LEU A 62 1.99 -8.77 22.72
C LEU A 62 3.29 -8.27 22.09
N PHE A 63 3.51 -6.96 22.00
CA PHE A 63 4.78 -6.40 21.55
C PHE A 63 5.95 -6.84 22.43
N GLY A 64 5.78 -6.79 23.76
CA GLY A 64 6.81 -7.24 24.70
C GLY A 64 7.09 -8.73 24.58
N LYS A 65 6.06 -9.56 24.40
CA LYS A 65 6.24 -11.01 24.20
C LYS A 65 6.99 -11.35 22.91
N ILE A 66 6.72 -10.60 21.82
CA ILE A 66 7.45 -10.76 20.56
C ILE A 66 8.90 -10.32 20.73
N ASP A 67 9.16 -9.20 21.41
CA ASP A 67 10.52 -8.71 21.68
C ASP A 67 11.32 -9.73 22.54
N GLU A 68 10.71 -10.24 23.61
CA GLU A 68 11.31 -11.28 24.44
C GLU A 68 11.64 -12.54 23.64
N TYR A 69 10.71 -13.03 22.82
CA TYR A 69 10.94 -14.18 21.95
C TYR A 69 12.09 -13.95 20.96
N VAL A 70 12.14 -12.78 20.33
CA VAL A 70 13.19 -12.45 19.37
C VAL A 70 14.55 -12.37 20.07
N ARG A 71 14.64 -11.69 21.24
CA ARG A 71 15.89 -11.55 22.00
C ARG A 71 16.38 -12.86 22.59
N SER A 72 15.49 -13.79 22.93
CA SER A 72 15.89 -15.12 23.38
C SER A 72 16.53 -15.97 22.24
N ASN A 73 16.25 -15.63 20.98
CA ASN A 73 16.77 -16.36 19.81
C ASN A 73 17.88 -15.61 19.04
N SER A 74 18.15 -14.35 19.37
CA SER A 74 19.18 -13.55 18.71
C SER A 74 19.82 -12.57 19.68
N ASN A 75 21.14 -12.65 19.81
CA ASN A 75 21.93 -11.72 20.62
C ASN A 75 22.41 -10.47 19.85
N HIS A 76 22.15 -10.40 18.55
CA HIS A 76 22.62 -9.33 17.71
C HIS A 76 21.55 -8.24 17.58
N TYR A 77 21.83 -7.03 18.09
CA TYR A 77 20.88 -5.93 18.18
C TYR A 77 20.13 -5.63 16.87
N ILE A 78 20.87 -5.53 15.75
CA ILE A 78 20.28 -5.24 14.43
C ILE A 78 19.39 -6.39 13.96
N ILE A 79 19.85 -7.62 14.10
CA ILE A 79 19.10 -8.81 13.68
C ILE A 79 17.81 -8.93 14.50
N SER A 80 17.88 -8.73 15.81
CA SER A 80 16.70 -8.73 16.69
C SER A 80 15.68 -7.65 16.26
N GLY A 81 16.14 -6.44 15.94
CA GLY A 81 15.27 -5.40 15.42
C GLY A 81 14.60 -5.77 14.09
N LEU A 82 15.36 -6.31 13.15
CA LEU A 82 14.82 -6.76 11.86
C LEU A 82 13.82 -7.91 12.01
N LEU A 83 14.11 -8.89 12.86
CA LEU A 83 13.20 -10.01 13.16
C LEU A 83 11.91 -9.51 13.83
N PHE A 84 12.02 -8.61 14.79
CA PHE A 84 10.86 -8.02 15.46
C PHE A 84 9.90 -7.36 14.48
N PHE A 85 10.40 -6.44 13.65
CA PHE A 85 9.57 -5.78 12.65
C PHE A 85 9.12 -6.72 11.54
N GLY A 86 9.94 -7.69 11.15
CA GLY A 86 9.57 -8.73 10.19
C GLY A 86 8.39 -9.60 10.68
N ILE A 87 8.40 -10.01 11.94
CA ILE A 87 7.29 -10.76 12.56
C ILE A 87 6.03 -9.91 12.61
N LEU A 88 6.13 -8.65 13.03
CA LEU A 88 4.98 -7.72 13.05
C LEU A 88 4.39 -7.51 11.65
N PHE A 89 5.25 -7.35 10.64
CA PHE A 89 4.83 -7.23 9.25
C PHE A 89 4.07 -8.48 8.79
N LEU A 90 4.60 -9.68 9.02
CA LEU A 90 3.96 -10.93 8.63
C LEU A 90 2.62 -11.15 9.34
N ILE A 91 2.56 -10.90 10.64
CA ILE A 91 1.30 -11.01 11.40
C ILE A 91 0.26 -10.06 10.84
N ASN A 92 0.61 -8.80 10.62
CA ASN A 92 -0.30 -7.80 10.05
C ASN A 92 -0.77 -8.20 8.64
N ASP A 93 0.12 -8.68 7.79
CA ASP A 93 -0.24 -9.08 6.43
C ASP A 93 -1.14 -10.32 6.42
N ILE A 94 -0.86 -11.34 7.23
CA ILE A 94 -1.69 -12.56 7.36
C ILE A 94 -3.10 -12.19 7.85
N ILE A 95 -3.21 -11.31 8.84
CA ILE A 95 -4.50 -10.87 9.38
C ILE A 95 -5.31 -10.08 8.33
N ASN A 96 -4.65 -9.27 7.51
CA ASN A 96 -5.29 -8.48 6.45
C ASN A 96 -5.53 -9.26 5.15
N LEU A 97 -4.93 -10.45 4.99
CA LEU A 97 -5.05 -11.27 3.79
C LEU A 97 -6.50 -11.59 3.41
N PRO A 98 -7.40 -12.01 4.32
CA PRO A 98 -8.81 -12.26 3.99
C PRO A 98 -9.52 -11.02 3.46
N ILE A 99 -9.23 -9.85 4.02
CA ILE A 99 -9.81 -8.56 3.59
C ILE A 99 -9.34 -8.21 2.18
N SER A 100 -8.06 -8.40 1.90
CA SER A 100 -7.47 -8.18 0.58
C SER A 100 -8.06 -9.12 -0.47
N LEU A 101 -8.18 -10.42 -0.15
CA LEU A 101 -8.82 -11.40 -1.04
C LEU A 101 -10.29 -11.05 -1.33
N TYR A 102 -11.05 -10.68 -0.30
CA TYR A 102 -12.44 -10.26 -0.47
C TYR A 102 -12.56 -8.99 -1.33
N SER A 103 -11.67 -8.01 -1.11
CA SER A 103 -11.64 -6.80 -1.94
C SER A 103 -11.41 -7.14 -3.41
N THR A 104 -10.41 -7.95 -3.72
CA THR A 104 -9.99 -8.24 -5.10
C THR A 104 -10.93 -9.21 -5.81
N PHE A 105 -11.21 -10.36 -5.18
CA PHE A 105 -11.93 -11.45 -5.85
C PHE A 105 -13.45 -11.44 -5.65
N VAL A 106 -13.96 -10.57 -4.76
CA VAL A 106 -15.41 -10.43 -4.60
C VAL A 106 -15.87 -9.06 -5.08
N ILE A 107 -15.32 -7.98 -4.49
CA ILE A 107 -15.80 -6.64 -4.84
C ILE A 107 -15.34 -6.25 -6.25
N GLU A 108 -14.04 -6.25 -6.53
CA GLU A 108 -13.53 -5.81 -7.84
C GLU A 108 -13.97 -6.73 -8.99
N GLU A 109 -14.10 -8.04 -8.74
CA GLU A 109 -14.64 -9.00 -9.69
C GLU A 109 -16.10 -8.67 -10.03
N LYS A 110 -16.95 -8.45 -9.03
CA LYS A 110 -18.36 -8.07 -9.19
C LYS A 110 -18.58 -6.87 -10.10
N TYR A 111 -17.65 -5.89 -10.01
CA TYR A 111 -17.76 -4.66 -10.80
C TYR A 111 -16.97 -4.71 -12.11
N GLY A 112 -16.23 -5.78 -12.38
CA GLY A 112 -15.45 -5.98 -13.61
C GLY A 112 -14.12 -5.24 -13.62
N PHE A 113 -13.59 -4.87 -12.45
CA PHE A 113 -12.28 -4.21 -12.31
C PHE A 113 -11.15 -5.21 -12.05
N ASN A 114 -11.46 -6.41 -11.53
CA ASN A 114 -10.44 -7.43 -11.31
C ASN A 114 -9.99 -8.05 -12.64
N LYS A 115 -8.68 -8.04 -12.86
CA LYS A 115 -7.99 -8.76 -13.93
C LYS A 115 -6.92 -9.71 -13.39
N THR A 116 -6.87 -9.85 -12.05
CA THR A 116 -5.83 -10.60 -11.36
C THR A 116 -6.30 -12.04 -11.11
N SER A 117 -5.52 -13.02 -11.55
CA SER A 117 -5.74 -14.42 -11.16
C SER A 117 -5.19 -14.69 -9.76
N ILE A 118 -5.65 -15.78 -9.13
CA ILE A 118 -5.13 -16.22 -7.82
C ILE A 118 -3.61 -16.46 -7.90
N ASN A 119 -3.12 -17.06 -8.99
CA ASN A 119 -1.69 -17.31 -9.17
C ASN A 119 -0.89 -16.01 -9.27
N THR A 120 -1.41 -15.01 -9.98
CA THR A 120 -0.80 -13.67 -10.05
C THR A 120 -0.78 -13.03 -8.68
N PHE A 121 -1.88 -13.08 -7.94
CA PHE A 121 -1.98 -12.54 -6.58
C PHE A 121 -0.93 -13.14 -5.64
N ILE A 122 -0.78 -14.47 -5.64
CA ILE A 122 0.22 -15.17 -4.82
C ILE A 122 1.65 -14.79 -5.27
N SER A 123 1.91 -14.78 -6.58
CA SER A 123 3.21 -14.39 -7.13
C SER A 123 3.59 -12.97 -6.69
N ASP A 124 2.66 -12.05 -6.79
CA ASP A 124 2.91 -10.65 -6.42
C ASP A 124 3.10 -10.47 -4.90
N LYS A 125 2.40 -11.27 -4.08
CA LYS A 125 2.67 -11.35 -2.63
C LYS A 125 4.10 -11.84 -2.35
N CYS A 126 4.53 -12.91 -3.00
CA CYS A 126 5.88 -13.45 -2.83
C CYS A 126 6.96 -12.44 -3.26
N LYS A 127 6.77 -11.77 -4.40
CA LYS A 127 7.67 -10.68 -4.84
C LYS A 127 7.67 -9.53 -3.82
N GLY A 128 6.49 -9.15 -3.33
CA GLY A 128 6.33 -8.11 -2.32
C GLY A 128 7.09 -8.44 -1.03
N TYR A 129 7.03 -9.68 -0.54
CA TYR A 129 7.81 -10.12 0.62
C TYR A 129 9.31 -10.05 0.36
N GLY A 130 9.77 -10.51 -0.81
CA GLY A 130 11.18 -10.38 -1.22
C GLY A 130 11.65 -8.92 -1.22
N LEU A 131 10.86 -8.02 -1.82
CA LEU A 131 11.16 -6.59 -1.82
C LEU A 131 11.15 -5.99 -0.41
N THR A 132 10.19 -6.36 0.43
CA THR A 132 10.11 -5.88 1.81
C THR A 132 11.33 -6.32 2.61
N ILE A 133 11.79 -7.56 2.44
CA ILE A 133 13.02 -8.04 3.11
C ILE A 133 14.23 -7.25 2.63
N VAL A 134 14.41 -7.10 1.33
CA VAL A 134 15.60 -6.42 0.76
C VAL A 134 15.59 -4.93 1.10
N LEU A 135 14.53 -4.21 0.72
CA LEU A 135 14.46 -2.76 0.91
C LEU A 135 14.27 -2.40 2.40
N GLY A 136 13.46 -3.16 3.12
CA GLY A 136 13.25 -2.95 4.55
C GLY A 136 14.54 -3.14 5.34
N SER A 137 15.30 -4.22 5.05
CA SER A 137 16.58 -4.44 5.72
C SER A 137 17.61 -3.38 5.35
N ALA A 138 17.67 -2.96 4.07
CA ALA A 138 18.59 -1.93 3.60
C ALA A 138 18.37 -0.59 4.31
N VAL A 139 17.14 -0.30 4.74
CA VAL A 139 16.79 0.93 5.47
C VAL A 139 16.92 0.74 6.98
N MET A 140 16.30 -0.32 7.52
CA MET A 140 16.19 -0.49 8.97
C MET A 140 17.50 -0.91 9.63
N ALA A 141 18.35 -1.69 8.95
CA ALA A 141 19.62 -2.09 9.53
C ALA A 141 20.57 -0.92 9.83
N PRO A 142 20.80 0.04 8.91
CA PRO A 142 21.55 1.26 9.22
C PRO A 142 20.87 2.11 10.32
N VAL A 143 19.54 2.22 10.33
CA VAL A 143 18.81 2.95 11.38
C VAL A 143 19.13 2.34 12.76
N PHE A 144 19.00 1.02 12.90
CA PHE A 144 19.35 0.35 14.17
C PHE A 144 20.83 0.49 14.52
N TYR A 145 21.71 0.41 13.52
CA TYR A 145 23.15 0.63 13.74
C TYR A 145 23.43 2.02 14.29
N PHE A 146 22.85 3.06 13.71
CA PHE A 146 23.05 4.43 14.16
C PHE A 146 22.48 4.69 15.55
N PHE A 147 21.27 4.21 15.85
CA PHE A 147 20.72 4.32 17.20
C PHE A 147 21.56 3.58 18.25
N ASN A 148 22.10 2.43 17.90
CA ASN A 148 22.96 1.67 18.81
C ASN A 148 24.33 2.33 19.03
N THR A 149 24.86 3.00 18.01
CA THR A 149 26.23 3.55 18.02
C THR A 149 26.27 4.99 18.52
N PHE A 150 25.33 5.82 18.10
CA PHE A 150 25.36 7.26 18.35
C PHE A 150 24.35 7.72 19.42
N GLN A 151 23.58 6.81 19.99
CA GLN A 151 22.63 7.06 21.08
C GLN A 151 21.82 8.37 20.87
N ASP A 152 22.20 9.46 21.54
CA ASP A 152 21.47 10.73 21.51
C ASP A 152 21.45 11.42 20.14
N ASP A 153 22.47 11.22 19.32
CA ASP A 153 22.59 11.81 17.98
C ASP A 153 22.05 10.90 16.86
N GLY A 154 21.69 9.65 17.17
CA GLY A 154 21.24 8.66 16.19
C GLY A 154 19.99 9.09 15.42
N TRP A 155 19.12 9.90 16.01
CA TRP A 155 17.83 10.27 15.41
C TRP A 155 17.97 11.15 14.15
N TRP A 156 18.87 12.14 14.15
CA TRP A 156 19.04 13.01 13.00
C TRP A 156 19.78 12.32 11.85
N ILE A 157 20.70 11.39 12.18
CA ILE A 157 21.36 10.54 11.18
C ILE A 157 20.35 9.61 10.53
N ALA A 158 19.49 8.98 11.34
CA ALA A 158 18.39 8.14 10.83
C ALA A 158 17.42 8.96 9.95
N TRP A 159 17.09 10.20 10.35
CA TRP A 159 16.26 11.09 9.55
C TRP A 159 16.91 11.44 8.20
N ALA A 160 18.19 11.79 8.18
CA ALA A 160 18.92 12.10 6.95
C ALA A 160 19.00 10.88 6.02
N LEU A 161 19.26 9.68 6.58
CA LEU A 161 19.25 8.42 5.83
C LEU A 161 17.88 8.13 5.21
N MET A 162 16.81 8.28 5.98
CA MET A 162 15.45 8.06 5.48
C MET A 162 15.09 9.04 4.37
N THR A 163 15.50 10.30 4.50
CA THR A 163 15.28 11.32 3.47
C THR A 163 16.05 10.96 2.19
N ALA A 164 17.32 10.59 2.29
CA ALA A 164 18.12 10.14 1.16
C ALA A 164 17.51 8.88 0.48
N PHE A 165 17.06 7.93 1.30
CA PHE A 165 16.36 6.75 0.78
C PHE A 165 15.07 7.08 0.04
N MET A 166 14.22 7.98 0.57
CA MET A 166 13.00 8.41 -0.10
C MET A 166 13.28 9.04 -1.47
N ILE A 167 14.34 9.83 -1.58
CA ILE A 167 14.76 10.42 -2.87
C ILE A 167 15.25 9.32 -3.83
N ALA A 168 16.05 8.37 -3.35
CA ALA A 168 16.62 7.32 -4.16
C ALA A 168 15.60 6.26 -4.59
N VAL A 169 14.58 5.97 -3.77
CA VAL A 169 13.60 4.93 -4.06
C VAL A 169 12.67 5.31 -5.21
N GLN A 170 12.45 6.60 -5.46
CA GLN A 170 11.54 7.06 -6.52
C GLN A 170 12.01 6.63 -7.93
N PRO A 171 13.23 6.90 -8.39
CA PRO A 171 13.73 6.36 -9.66
C PRO A 171 13.86 4.83 -9.62
N LEU A 172 14.24 4.23 -8.49
CA LEU A 172 14.30 2.78 -8.33
C LEU A 172 12.93 2.14 -8.55
N PHE A 173 11.86 2.76 -8.03
CA PHE A 173 10.50 2.28 -8.24
C PHE A 173 10.14 2.20 -9.71
N VAL A 174 10.38 3.28 -10.46
CA VAL A 174 10.01 3.35 -11.89
C VAL A 174 10.83 2.39 -12.75
N HIS A 175 12.15 2.29 -12.52
CA HIS A 175 13.05 1.55 -13.40
C HIS A 175 13.23 0.08 -13.03
N VAL A 176 12.98 -0.29 -11.76
CA VAL A 176 13.23 -1.65 -11.27
C VAL A 176 11.96 -2.27 -10.71
N ILE A 177 11.33 -1.62 -9.73
CA ILE A 177 10.23 -2.25 -8.98
C ILE A 177 9.00 -2.40 -9.88
N ALA A 178 8.55 -1.34 -10.53
CA ALA A 178 7.34 -1.39 -11.34
C ALA A 178 7.43 -2.41 -12.51
N PRO A 179 8.57 -2.58 -13.23
CA PRO A 179 8.72 -3.63 -14.23
C PRO A 179 8.70 -5.07 -13.70
N MET A 180 8.98 -5.29 -12.41
CA MET A 180 8.85 -6.62 -11.79
C MET A 180 7.40 -7.11 -11.68
N PHE A 181 6.46 -6.18 -11.60
CA PHE A 181 5.02 -6.46 -11.44
C PHE A 181 4.23 -6.26 -12.72
N ASN A 182 4.67 -5.35 -13.59
CA ASN A 182 3.95 -4.95 -14.78
C ASN A 182 4.85 -5.01 -16.02
N LYS A 183 4.28 -5.45 -17.14
CA LYS A 183 4.93 -5.34 -18.44
C LYS A 183 4.65 -3.95 -19.01
N PHE A 184 5.70 -3.17 -19.23
CA PHE A 184 5.60 -1.88 -19.89
C PHE A 184 5.86 -2.09 -21.39
N THR A 185 4.90 -1.69 -22.22
CA THR A 185 5.06 -1.65 -23.68
C THR A 185 4.98 -0.20 -24.12
N PRO A 186 5.81 0.22 -25.09
CA PRO A 186 5.67 1.55 -25.67
C PRO A 186 4.24 1.75 -26.20
N LEU A 187 3.77 2.98 -26.13
CA LEU A 187 2.46 3.33 -26.68
C LEU A 187 2.49 3.12 -28.20
N GLU A 188 1.51 2.38 -28.71
CA GLU A 188 1.40 2.11 -30.15
C GLU A 188 1.17 3.42 -30.91
N GLU A 189 1.64 3.43 -32.18
CA GLU A 189 1.41 4.56 -33.09
C GLU A 189 -0.09 4.74 -33.31
N GLY A 190 -0.60 5.95 -33.06
CA GLY A 190 -2.02 6.26 -33.19
C GLY A 190 -2.37 7.66 -32.71
N GLU A 191 -3.63 8.03 -32.86
CA GLU A 191 -4.12 9.37 -32.51
C GLU A 191 -3.81 9.76 -31.06
N LEU A 192 -3.86 8.81 -30.12
CA LEU A 192 -3.56 9.06 -28.72
C LEU A 192 -2.09 9.44 -28.51
N LYS A 193 -1.15 8.74 -29.18
CA LYS A 193 0.29 9.04 -29.07
C LYS A 193 0.57 10.44 -29.62
N VAL A 194 0.05 10.74 -30.81
CA VAL A 194 0.19 12.08 -31.44
C VAL A 194 -0.38 13.16 -30.51
N ALA A 195 -1.56 12.96 -29.96
CA ALA A 195 -2.17 13.94 -29.07
C ALA A 195 -1.35 14.18 -27.78
N ILE A 196 -0.72 13.14 -27.23
CA ILE A 196 0.14 13.25 -26.05
C ILE A 196 1.43 14.00 -26.41
N GLU A 197 2.07 13.65 -27.55
CA GLU A 197 3.30 14.29 -28.02
C GLU A 197 3.06 15.78 -28.36
N ASP A 198 1.95 16.10 -29.02
CA ASP A 198 1.55 17.48 -29.31
C ASP A 198 1.33 18.29 -28.03
N PHE A 199 0.68 17.67 -27.04
CA PHE A 199 0.49 18.33 -25.74
C PHE A 199 1.84 18.53 -25.01
N ALA A 200 2.71 17.53 -25.00
CA ALA A 200 4.04 17.63 -24.39
C ALA A 200 4.86 18.75 -25.04
N ASN A 201 4.88 18.80 -26.38
CA ASN A 201 5.53 19.87 -27.12
C ASN A 201 4.96 21.25 -26.81
N LYS A 202 3.63 21.36 -26.69
CA LYS A 202 2.94 22.64 -26.38
C LYS A 202 3.31 23.17 -24.98
N VAL A 203 3.57 22.30 -24.03
CA VAL A 203 3.94 22.70 -22.65
C VAL A 203 5.46 22.60 -22.39
N ASN A 204 6.26 22.36 -23.42
CA ASN A 204 7.72 22.16 -23.34
C ASN A 204 8.10 21.07 -22.31
N PHE A 205 7.33 19.99 -22.25
CA PHE A 205 7.67 18.84 -21.43
C PHE A 205 8.70 17.97 -22.14
N PRO A 206 9.84 17.59 -21.46
CA PRO A 206 10.91 16.81 -22.08
C PRO A 206 10.49 15.38 -22.37
#